data_ead8e67c21dac013334b20a636b22dd7
#
_entry.id   ead8e67c21dac013334b20a636b22dd7
#
_cell.length_a   1.000
_cell.length_b   1.000
_cell.length_c   1.000
_cell.angle_alpha   90.00
_cell.angle_beta   90.00
_cell.angle_gamma   90.00
#
_symmetry.space_group_name_H-M   'P 1'
#
loop_
_entity.id
_entity.type
_entity.pdbx_description
1 polymer ?
#
loop_
_entity_poly.entity_id
_entity_poly.type
_entity_poly.pdbx_seq_one_letter_code
_entity_poly.pdbx_strand_id
1 'polypeptide(L)'
;VDYCSGVFLLTPRNLFLEMGGFDEAYQPAYYEETDYCVRLQKLGKKIIYEPNVNILHYEFASSSREQGFKLMETNQKVFVEKHQDWLQFQHPPDSNNVLLARTARENPFTLSIRKKLLFIDDKIPHPFLGSGYTRSHSILSQIVNMGYAVTFYAGDPFYQEEWVTTYGDISREVEVIIGYGLPQLNEFLRERKGYYNIVFVSRPHNIEQLNSILLKVN
;
A
#
# COMPACT_ATOMS: atom_id res chain seq x y z
N VAL A 1 3.53 -4.16 -0.25
CA VAL A 1 4.12 -3.89 -1.58
C VAL A 1 3.53 -4.85 -2.60
N ASP A 2 3.63 -4.55 -3.89
CA ASP A 2 3.04 -5.35 -4.96
C ASP A 2 3.89 -6.58 -5.28
N TYR A 3 5.21 -6.42 -5.22
CA TYR A 3 6.15 -7.53 -5.37
C TYR A 3 7.41 -7.30 -4.53
N CYS A 4 8.22 -8.33 -4.40
CA CYS A 4 9.53 -8.32 -3.77
C CYS A 4 10.54 -8.84 -4.80
N SER A 5 11.69 -8.20 -4.91
CA SER A 5 12.77 -8.66 -5.81
C SER A 5 13.29 -10.03 -5.39
N GLY A 6 13.56 -10.87 -6.38
CA GLY A 6 14.16 -12.21 -6.20
C GLY A 6 15.57 -12.19 -5.61
N VAL A 7 16.22 -11.03 -5.57
CA VAL A 7 17.53 -10.84 -4.93
C VAL A 7 17.51 -11.22 -3.45
N PHE A 8 16.42 -10.92 -2.75
CA PHE A 8 16.20 -11.38 -1.38
C PHE A 8 14.71 -11.53 -1.09
N LEU A 9 14.21 -12.73 -1.26
CA LEU A 9 12.83 -13.12 -1.00
C LEU A 9 12.79 -14.17 0.11
N LEU A 10 12.05 -13.89 1.18
CA LEU A 10 11.77 -14.84 2.24
C LEU A 10 10.32 -15.32 2.14
N THR A 11 10.12 -16.62 2.01
CA THR A 11 8.79 -17.23 1.94
C THR A 11 8.76 -18.53 2.74
N PRO A 12 7.62 -18.92 3.35
CA PRO A 12 7.50 -20.23 3.99
C PRO A 12 7.69 -21.35 2.96
N ARG A 13 8.62 -22.30 3.26
CA ARG A 13 8.95 -23.40 2.37
C ARG A 13 7.71 -24.17 1.90
N ASN A 14 6.82 -24.52 2.82
CA ASN A 14 5.62 -25.27 2.48
C ASN A 14 4.74 -24.52 1.48
N LEU A 15 4.50 -23.23 1.72
CA LEU A 15 3.73 -22.38 0.82
C LEU A 15 4.37 -22.29 -0.57
N PHE A 16 5.69 -22.14 -0.63
CA PHE A 16 6.43 -22.11 -1.90
C PHE A 16 6.24 -23.42 -2.71
N LEU A 17 6.34 -24.56 -2.03
CA LEU A 17 6.16 -25.88 -2.66
C LEU A 17 4.71 -26.12 -3.07
N GLU A 18 3.73 -25.78 -2.24
CA GLU A 18 2.30 -25.90 -2.53
C GLU A 18 1.90 -25.10 -3.77
N MET A 19 2.55 -23.94 -3.97
CA MET A 19 2.33 -23.10 -5.14
C MET A 19 3.12 -23.52 -6.38
N GLY A 20 3.89 -24.58 -6.32
CA GLY A 20 4.70 -25.09 -7.43
C GLY A 20 5.99 -24.30 -7.68
N GLY A 21 6.44 -23.47 -6.71
CA GLY A 21 7.67 -22.69 -6.85
C GLY A 21 7.57 -21.53 -7.82
N PHE A 22 8.69 -21.16 -8.45
CA PHE A 22 8.74 -20.23 -9.56
C PHE A 22 8.28 -20.92 -10.85
N ASP A 23 7.57 -20.15 -11.70
CA ASP A 23 7.11 -20.65 -12.99
C ASP A 23 8.25 -20.71 -14.00
N GLU A 24 8.47 -21.88 -14.58
CA GLU A 24 9.54 -22.12 -15.56
C GLU A 24 9.34 -21.36 -16.88
N ALA A 25 8.14 -20.82 -17.12
CA ALA A 25 7.88 -19.98 -18.29
C ALA A 25 8.75 -18.72 -18.34
N TYR A 26 9.33 -18.32 -17.19
CA TYR A 26 10.21 -17.15 -17.08
C TYR A 26 11.70 -17.48 -17.14
N GLN A 27 12.06 -18.72 -17.44
CA GLN A 27 13.47 -19.10 -17.53
C GLN A 27 14.20 -18.33 -18.64
N PRO A 28 15.50 -17.99 -18.43
CA PRO A 28 16.31 -18.31 -17.26
C PRO A 28 16.18 -17.33 -16.09
N ALA A 29 15.56 -16.16 -16.26
CA ALA A 29 15.42 -15.15 -15.20
C ALA A 29 14.43 -14.03 -15.59
N TYR A 30 14.09 -13.22 -14.61
CA TYR A 30 13.19 -12.04 -14.62
C TYR A 30 11.70 -12.39 -14.70
N TYR A 31 10.91 -11.75 -13.83
CA TYR A 31 9.47 -11.90 -13.64
C TYR A 31 9.01 -13.17 -12.88
N GLU A 32 9.86 -14.14 -12.62
CA GLU A 32 9.50 -15.34 -11.85
C GLU A 32 9.05 -15.00 -10.41
N GLU A 33 9.76 -14.10 -9.75
CA GLU A 33 9.41 -13.62 -8.41
C GLU A 33 8.20 -12.69 -8.43
N THR A 34 8.05 -11.89 -9.48
CA THR A 34 6.89 -11.01 -9.67
C THR A 34 5.63 -11.84 -9.89
N ASP A 35 5.70 -12.87 -10.73
CA ASP A 35 4.64 -13.86 -10.93
C ASP A 35 4.26 -14.55 -9.61
N TYR A 36 5.26 -15.01 -8.86
CA TYR A 36 5.03 -15.65 -7.58
C TYR A 36 4.32 -14.72 -6.58
N CYS A 37 4.72 -13.44 -6.50
CA CYS A 37 4.07 -12.46 -5.67
C CYS A 37 2.61 -12.21 -6.07
N VAL A 38 2.29 -12.13 -7.37
CA VAL A 38 0.91 -11.99 -7.83
C VAL A 38 0.07 -13.23 -7.47
N ARG A 39 0.62 -14.43 -7.66
CA ARG A 39 -0.06 -15.68 -7.25
C ARG A 39 -0.35 -15.72 -5.75
N LEU A 40 0.59 -15.27 -4.91
CA LEU A 40 0.38 -15.13 -3.46
C LEU A 40 -0.75 -14.15 -3.15
N GLN A 41 -0.76 -12.99 -3.81
CA GLN A 41 -1.79 -11.97 -3.58
C GLN A 41 -3.17 -12.47 -4.03
N LYS A 42 -3.28 -13.19 -5.14
CA LYS A 42 -4.53 -13.83 -5.56
C LYS A 42 -5.09 -14.79 -4.50
N LEU A 43 -4.23 -15.41 -3.69
CA LEU A 43 -4.60 -16.23 -2.53
C LEU A 43 -4.85 -15.41 -1.25
N GLY A 44 -4.89 -14.09 -1.32
CA GLY A 44 -5.09 -13.22 -0.16
C GLY A 44 -3.87 -13.10 0.76
N LYS A 45 -2.68 -13.56 0.32
CA LYS A 45 -1.44 -13.38 1.09
C LYS A 45 -0.90 -11.97 0.90
N LYS A 46 -0.14 -11.49 1.88
CA LYS A 46 0.47 -10.15 1.85
C LYS A 46 1.96 -10.26 1.50
N ILE A 47 2.43 -9.35 0.66
CA ILE A 47 3.85 -9.13 0.42
C ILE A 47 4.29 -8.01 1.36
N ILE A 48 5.24 -8.30 2.24
CA ILE A 48 5.71 -7.37 3.27
C ILE A 48 7.12 -6.91 2.93
N TYR A 49 7.35 -5.61 2.93
CA TYR A 49 8.69 -5.04 2.86
C TYR A 49 9.26 -4.87 4.27
N GLU A 50 10.45 -5.40 4.52
CA GLU A 50 11.19 -5.25 5.80
C GLU A 50 12.32 -4.24 5.62
N PRO A 51 12.17 -2.99 6.10
CA PRO A 51 13.14 -1.92 5.84
C PRO A 51 14.47 -2.07 6.59
N ASN A 52 14.52 -2.93 7.61
CA ASN A 52 15.74 -3.16 8.39
C ASN A 52 16.71 -4.16 7.72
N VAL A 53 16.28 -4.80 6.63
CA VAL A 53 17.13 -5.72 5.88
C VAL A 53 17.77 -5.01 4.69
N ASN A 54 19.09 -4.94 4.70
CA ASN A 54 19.89 -4.36 3.63
C ASN A 54 20.79 -5.42 3.03
N ILE A 55 20.81 -5.51 1.70
CA ILE A 55 21.69 -6.39 0.95
C ILE A 55 22.47 -5.60 -0.09
N LEU A 56 23.68 -6.03 -0.39
CA LEU A 56 24.47 -5.50 -1.51
C LEU A 56 24.25 -6.37 -2.74
N HIS A 57 23.70 -5.75 -3.79
CA HIS A 57 23.43 -6.45 -5.05
C HIS A 57 24.28 -5.89 -6.18
N TYR A 58 25.03 -6.78 -6.83
CA TYR A 58 25.84 -6.46 -8.01
C TYR A 58 25.02 -6.81 -9.26
N GLU A 59 24.38 -5.80 -9.85
CA GLU A 59 23.55 -5.96 -11.04
C GLU A 59 24.37 -6.46 -12.23
N PHE A 60 23.77 -7.29 -13.06
CA PHE A 60 24.35 -7.86 -14.28
C PHE A 60 25.68 -8.61 -14.11
N ALA A 61 25.94 -9.18 -12.93
CA ALA A 61 27.15 -9.95 -12.69
C ALA A 61 27.22 -11.26 -13.52
N SER A 62 26.07 -11.79 -13.97
CA SER A 62 25.95 -13.07 -14.68
C SER A 62 25.54 -12.96 -16.16
N SER A 63 25.21 -11.75 -16.67
CA SER A 63 24.77 -11.56 -18.05
C SER A 63 25.18 -10.17 -18.58
N SER A 64 25.25 -10.00 -19.91
CA SER A 64 25.36 -8.66 -20.45
C SER A 64 24.08 -7.86 -20.22
N ARG A 65 24.23 -6.56 -20.03
CA ARG A 65 23.10 -5.62 -19.80
C ARG A 65 22.05 -5.70 -20.91
N GLU A 66 22.50 -5.79 -22.15
CA GLU A 66 21.62 -5.88 -23.33
C GLU A 66 20.79 -7.19 -23.34
N GLN A 67 21.43 -8.32 -23.05
CA GLN A 67 20.72 -9.60 -22.94
C GLN A 67 19.71 -9.60 -21.81
N GLY A 68 20.05 -8.99 -20.65
CA GLY A 68 19.13 -8.84 -19.53
C GLY A 68 17.88 -8.04 -19.91
N PHE A 69 18.02 -6.89 -20.56
CA PHE A 69 16.87 -6.08 -21.00
C PHE A 69 15.98 -6.81 -22.01
N LYS A 70 16.57 -7.48 -23.00
CA LYS A 70 15.79 -8.25 -23.99
C LYS A 70 14.98 -9.37 -23.33
N LEU A 71 15.55 -10.04 -22.34
CA LEU A 71 14.86 -11.07 -21.60
C LEU A 71 13.73 -10.51 -20.73
N MET A 72 13.98 -9.37 -20.06
CA MET A 72 12.95 -8.66 -19.31
C MET A 72 11.75 -8.27 -20.19
N GLU A 73 11.98 -7.73 -21.38
CA GLU A 73 10.91 -7.38 -22.33
C GLU A 73 10.11 -8.61 -22.78
N THR A 74 10.80 -9.73 -22.99
CA THR A 74 10.14 -10.98 -23.39
C THR A 74 9.28 -11.52 -22.26
N ASN A 75 9.83 -11.60 -21.05
CA ASN A 75 9.12 -12.15 -19.90
C ASN A 75 8.02 -11.20 -19.39
N GLN A 76 8.16 -9.88 -19.60
CA GLN A 76 7.09 -8.93 -19.37
C GLN A 76 5.82 -9.26 -20.18
N LYS A 77 5.97 -9.63 -21.44
CA LYS A 77 4.82 -10.00 -22.29
C LYS A 77 4.13 -11.27 -21.76
N VAL A 78 4.90 -12.28 -21.39
CA VAL A 78 4.38 -13.50 -20.76
C VAL A 78 3.64 -13.19 -19.47
N PHE A 79 4.21 -12.31 -18.63
CA PHE A 79 3.61 -11.89 -17.37
C PHE A 79 2.30 -11.13 -17.57
N VAL A 80 2.27 -10.18 -18.50
CA VAL A 80 1.07 -9.39 -18.81
C VAL A 80 -0.04 -10.30 -19.34
N GLU A 81 0.26 -11.21 -20.25
CA GLU A 81 -0.70 -12.16 -20.79
C GLU A 81 -1.27 -13.08 -19.70
N LYS A 82 -0.42 -13.61 -18.85
CA LYS A 82 -0.81 -14.53 -17.76
C LYS A 82 -1.66 -13.85 -16.68
N HIS A 83 -1.41 -12.59 -16.39
CA HIS A 83 -2.01 -11.87 -15.27
C HIS A 83 -2.95 -10.72 -15.68
N GLN A 84 -3.53 -10.76 -16.88
CA GLN A 84 -4.48 -9.73 -17.36
C GLN A 84 -5.63 -9.50 -16.37
N ASP A 85 -6.16 -10.56 -15.79
CA ASP A 85 -7.23 -10.56 -14.79
C ASP A 85 -6.86 -9.77 -13.52
N TRP A 86 -5.59 -9.78 -13.15
CA TRP A 86 -5.06 -9.01 -12.01
C TRP A 86 -4.70 -7.58 -12.40
N LEU A 87 -4.00 -7.43 -13.52
CA LEU A 87 -3.43 -6.15 -13.95
C LEU A 87 -4.50 -5.10 -14.29
N GLN A 88 -5.70 -5.51 -14.73
CA GLN A 88 -6.80 -4.60 -14.99
C GLN A 88 -7.26 -3.80 -13.75
N PHE A 89 -6.93 -4.26 -12.54
CA PHE A 89 -7.22 -3.58 -11.28
C PHE A 89 -6.04 -2.75 -10.76
N GLN A 90 -4.91 -2.76 -11.47
CA GLN A 90 -3.71 -2.01 -11.10
C GLN A 90 -3.67 -0.68 -11.85
N HIS A 91 -3.08 0.33 -11.23
CA HIS A 91 -2.83 1.61 -11.90
C HIS A 91 -1.57 1.53 -12.77
N PRO A 92 -1.54 2.24 -13.93
CA PRO A 92 -0.33 2.33 -14.74
C PRO A 92 0.83 2.92 -13.93
N PRO A 93 2.09 2.56 -14.24
CA PRO A 93 3.26 3.14 -13.61
C PRO A 93 3.38 4.62 -14.01
N ASP A 94 3.13 5.51 -13.06
CA ASP A 94 3.26 6.96 -13.22
C ASP A 94 3.65 7.56 -11.87
N SER A 95 4.64 8.47 -11.86
CA SER A 95 5.07 9.17 -10.66
C SER A 95 3.95 10.00 -10.01
N ASN A 96 2.97 10.44 -10.80
CA ASN A 96 1.79 11.16 -10.33
C ASN A 96 0.72 10.23 -9.73
N ASN A 97 0.82 8.93 -9.95
CA ASN A 97 -0.14 7.92 -9.47
C ASN A 97 0.24 7.30 -8.12
N VAL A 98 1.27 7.78 -7.44
CA VAL A 98 1.77 7.15 -6.20
C VAL A 98 0.66 6.99 -5.14
N LEU A 99 -0.20 7.98 -4.98
CA LEU A 99 -1.33 7.92 -4.04
C LEU A 99 -2.46 7.03 -4.57
N LEU A 100 -2.72 7.04 -5.88
CA LEU A 100 -3.72 6.18 -6.52
C LEU A 100 -3.29 4.71 -6.51
N ALA A 101 -2.02 4.40 -6.73
CA ALA A 101 -1.50 3.03 -6.68
C ALA A 101 -1.81 2.33 -5.35
N ARG A 102 -1.91 3.08 -4.26
CA ARG A 102 -2.31 2.56 -2.95
C ARG A 102 -3.80 2.16 -2.88
N THR A 103 -4.64 2.68 -3.77
CA THR A 103 -6.07 2.29 -3.82
C THR A 103 -6.26 0.89 -4.41
N ALA A 104 -5.31 0.39 -5.19
CA ALA A 104 -5.33 -0.96 -5.76
C ALA A 104 -4.99 -2.07 -4.75
N ARG A 105 -4.71 -1.74 -3.49
CA ARG A 105 -4.35 -2.72 -2.44
C ARG A 105 -5.47 -3.69 -2.06
N GLU A 106 -6.70 -3.40 -2.44
CA GLU A 106 -7.78 -4.35 -2.23
C GLU A 106 -7.69 -5.45 -3.27
N ASN A 107 -7.41 -6.65 -2.77
CA ASN A 107 -7.35 -7.82 -3.61
C ASN A 107 -8.75 -8.13 -4.19
N PRO A 108 -8.97 -7.98 -5.51
CA PRO A 108 -10.26 -8.22 -6.13
C PRO A 108 -10.70 -9.70 -6.07
N PHE A 109 -9.78 -10.60 -5.74
CA PHE A 109 -10.03 -12.04 -5.62
C PHE A 109 -10.40 -12.47 -4.19
N THR A 110 -10.32 -11.57 -3.21
CA THR A 110 -10.83 -11.84 -1.85
C THR A 110 -12.27 -11.35 -1.74
N LEU A 111 -13.15 -12.20 -1.23
CA LEU A 111 -14.60 -11.95 -1.09
C LEU A 111 -14.96 -10.82 -0.11
N SER A 112 -13.99 -10.25 0.58
CA SER A 112 -14.21 -9.20 1.57
C SER A 112 -13.94 -7.83 0.98
N ILE A 113 -14.98 -7.22 0.40
CA ILE A 113 -14.96 -5.78 0.09
C ILE A 113 -15.09 -5.03 1.41
N ARG A 114 -13.95 -4.62 1.97
CA ARG A 114 -13.93 -3.81 3.19
C ARG A 114 -14.43 -2.41 2.89
N LYS A 115 -15.32 -1.87 3.74
CA LYS A 115 -15.68 -0.45 3.68
C LYS A 115 -14.46 0.42 3.99
N LYS A 116 -14.27 1.45 3.19
CA LYS A 116 -13.10 2.35 3.25
C LYS A 116 -13.42 3.57 4.08
N LEU A 117 -12.57 3.86 5.04
CA LEU A 117 -12.73 5.00 5.93
C LEU A 117 -11.48 5.89 5.91
N LEU A 118 -11.69 7.18 5.66
CA LEU A 118 -10.67 8.20 5.84
C LEU A 118 -10.78 8.77 7.24
N PHE A 119 -9.72 8.64 8.03
CA PHE A 119 -9.62 9.18 9.39
C PHE A 119 -8.69 10.39 9.38
N ILE A 120 -9.20 11.57 9.68
CA ILE A 120 -8.43 12.82 9.69
C ILE A 120 -8.24 13.28 11.12
N ASP A 121 -7.00 13.48 11.55
CA ASP A 121 -6.62 14.11 12.82
C ASP A 121 -5.37 14.99 12.59
N ASP A 122 -4.97 15.80 13.54
CA ASP A 122 -3.81 16.69 13.41
C ASP A 122 -2.52 15.90 13.11
N LYS A 123 -2.29 14.83 13.85
CA LYS A 123 -1.13 13.94 13.75
C LYS A 123 -1.49 12.55 14.27
N ILE A 124 -0.59 11.60 14.11
CA ILE A 124 -0.78 10.22 14.58
C ILE A 124 -1.19 10.23 16.05
N PRO A 125 -2.30 9.55 16.41
CA PRO A 125 -2.88 9.66 17.73
C PRO A 125 -2.19 8.73 18.75
N HIS A 126 -0.91 9.00 19.04
CA HIS A 126 -0.21 8.27 20.09
C HIS A 126 -0.81 8.54 21.47
N PRO A 127 -1.04 7.53 22.30
CA PRO A 127 -1.62 7.71 23.63
C PRO A 127 -0.80 8.63 24.55
N PHE A 128 0.52 8.70 24.38
CA PHE A 128 1.40 9.54 25.17
C PHE A 128 1.29 11.05 24.86
N LEU A 129 0.62 11.44 23.77
CA LEU A 129 0.44 12.84 23.40
C LEU A 129 -0.69 13.56 24.20
N GLY A 130 -1.42 12.81 25.04
CA GLY A 130 -2.47 13.35 25.91
C GLY A 130 -3.86 12.76 25.64
N SER A 131 -4.83 13.12 26.49
CA SER A 131 -6.15 12.47 26.57
C SER A 131 -6.95 12.52 25.26
N GLY A 132 -6.85 13.60 24.49
CA GLY A 132 -7.51 13.73 23.19
C GLY A 132 -6.98 12.72 22.18
N TYR A 133 -5.66 12.47 22.17
CA TYR A 133 -5.02 11.50 21.29
C TYR A 133 -5.30 10.06 21.74
N THR A 134 -5.31 9.81 23.05
CA THR A 134 -5.72 8.49 23.58
C THR A 134 -7.12 8.11 23.11
N ARG A 135 -8.07 9.06 23.11
CA ARG A 135 -9.42 8.82 22.59
C ARG A 135 -9.41 8.55 21.09
N SER A 136 -8.71 9.38 20.29
CA SER A 136 -8.60 9.18 18.83
C SER A 136 -7.95 7.84 18.51
N HIS A 137 -6.92 7.43 19.24
CA HIS A 137 -6.27 6.13 19.10
C HIS A 137 -7.26 4.98 19.35
N SER A 138 -8.04 5.07 20.43
CA SER A 138 -9.04 4.05 20.77
C SER A 138 -10.12 3.93 19.69
N ILE A 139 -10.59 5.06 19.16
CA ILE A 139 -11.58 5.07 18.06
C ILE A 139 -10.98 4.45 16.81
N LEU A 140 -9.77 4.86 16.40
CA LEU A 140 -9.07 4.33 15.22
C LEU A 140 -8.90 2.80 15.34
N SER A 141 -8.44 2.32 16.49
CA SER A 141 -8.25 0.90 16.77
C SER A 141 -9.56 0.12 16.67
N GLN A 142 -10.66 0.65 17.20
CA GLN A 142 -11.96 0.00 17.09
C GLN A 142 -12.47 -0.04 15.65
N ILE A 143 -12.30 1.01 14.86
CA ILE A 143 -12.68 1.04 13.45
C ILE A 143 -11.90 -0.04 12.67
N VAL A 144 -10.60 -0.20 12.92
CA VAL A 144 -9.79 -1.27 12.33
C VAL A 144 -10.31 -2.66 12.74
N ASN A 145 -10.60 -2.86 14.03
CA ASN A 145 -11.14 -4.12 14.56
C ASN A 145 -12.53 -4.47 13.98
N MET A 146 -13.32 -3.45 13.61
CA MET A 146 -14.59 -3.63 12.89
C MET A 146 -14.40 -4.04 11.42
N GLY A 147 -13.17 -4.17 10.95
CA GLY A 147 -12.85 -4.63 9.60
C GLY A 147 -12.85 -3.54 8.52
N TYR A 148 -12.86 -2.26 8.88
CA TYR A 148 -12.70 -1.20 7.88
C TYR A 148 -11.28 -1.16 7.31
N ALA A 149 -11.16 -0.84 6.02
CA ALA A 149 -9.90 -0.41 5.43
C ALA A 149 -9.70 1.08 5.75
N VAL A 150 -8.74 1.38 6.63
CA VAL A 150 -8.56 2.74 7.14
C VAL A 150 -7.37 3.40 6.49
N THR A 151 -7.57 4.63 5.99
CA THR A 151 -6.51 5.59 5.68
C THR A 151 -6.51 6.65 6.77
N PHE A 152 -5.42 6.77 7.49
CA PHE A 152 -5.18 7.87 8.41
C PHE A 152 -4.49 9.02 7.67
N TYR A 153 -5.02 10.22 7.78
CA TYR A 153 -4.49 11.43 7.14
C TYR A 153 -4.15 12.47 8.21
N ALA A 154 -2.87 12.84 8.32
CA ALA A 154 -2.43 13.88 9.23
C ALA A 154 -2.72 15.28 8.65
N GLY A 155 -3.45 16.11 9.41
CA GLY A 155 -3.83 17.47 9.02
C GLY A 155 -2.68 18.47 9.11
N ASP A 156 -1.69 18.23 9.96
CA ASP A 156 -0.50 19.09 10.10
C ASP A 156 0.48 18.83 8.94
N PRO A 157 0.74 19.80 8.05
CA PRO A 157 1.64 19.63 6.89
C PRO A 157 3.12 19.50 7.29
N PHE A 158 3.49 19.92 8.49
CA PHE A 158 4.85 19.85 8.98
C PHE A 158 5.11 18.61 9.82
N TYR A 159 4.08 17.81 10.09
CA TYR A 159 4.22 16.60 10.87
C TYR A 159 5.00 15.54 10.11
N GLN A 160 6.09 15.11 10.71
CA GLN A 160 6.96 14.04 10.23
C GLN A 160 7.20 13.06 11.38
N GLU A 161 7.24 11.78 11.08
CA GLU A 161 7.51 10.74 12.03
C GLU A 161 8.10 9.51 11.34
N GLU A 162 8.97 8.80 12.04
CA GLU A 162 9.52 7.53 11.55
C GLU A 162 8.48 6.41 11.61
N TRP A 163 8.50 5.55 10.60
CA TRP A 163 7.53 4.44 10.49
C TRP A 163 7.57 3.48 11.68
N VAL A 164 8.73 3.30 12.30
CA VAL A 164 8.87 2.46 13.51
C VAL A 164 8.04 3.03 14.66
N THR A 165 8.10 4.33 14.87
CA THR A 165 7.29 5.03 15.87
C THR A 165 5.80 4.98 15.53
N THR A 166 5.45 5.35 14.31
CA THR A 166 4.07 5.33 13.80
C THR A 166 3.40 3.98 14.05
N TYR A 167 4.03 2.91 13.60
CA TYR A 167 3.47 1.55 13.72
C TYR A 167 3.81 0.83 15.03
N GLY A 168 4.39 1.53 15.99
CA GLY A 168 4.52 1.07 17.38
C GLY A 168 3.17 0.97 18.07
N ASP A 169 2.30 1.96 17.83
CA ASP A 169 0.96 2.04 18.44
C ASP A 169 -0.19 1.79 17.44
N ILE A 170 0.02 2.07 16.15
CA ILE A 170 -1.00 1.96 15.11
C ILE A 170 -0.89 0.61 14.40
N SER A 171 -2.01 0.00 14.09
CA SER A 171 -2.06 -1.24 13.30
C SER A 171 -1.38 -1.04 11.94
N ARG A 172 -0.52 -1.99 11.53
CA ARG A 172 0.12 -2.01 10.20
C ARG A 172 -0.87 -2.16 9.03
N GLU A 173 -2.14 -2.41 9.31
CA GLU A 173 -3.20 -2.41 8.30
C GLU A 173 -3.69 -1.00 7.93
N VAL A 174 -3.42 0.00 8.77
CA VAL A 174 -3.76 1.39 8.49
C VAL A 174 -2.80 1.96 7.46
N GLU A 175 -3.34 2.49 6.36
CA GLU A 175 -2.57 3.34 5.47
C GLU A 175 -2.37 4.70 6.14
N VAL A 176 -1.14 5.16 6.27
CA VAL A 176 -0.82 6.44 6.93
C VAL A 176 -0.29 7.44 5.91
N ILE A 177 -0.90 8.61 5.85
CA ILE A 177 -0.53 9.76 5.02
C ILE A 177 -0.10 10.89 5.94
N ILE A 178 1.18 11.26 5.89
CA ILE A 178 1.79 12.37 6.66
C ILE A 178 2.56 13.30 5.72
N GLY A 179 2.79 14.55 6.14
CA GLY A 179 3.57 15.54 5.39
C GLY A 179 2.79 16.27 4.28
N TYR A 180 1.53 15.94 4.05
CA TYR A 180 0.66 16.63 3.09
C TYR A 180 -0.19 17.72 3.75
N GLY A 181 -0.78 17.43 4.91
CA GLY A 181 -1.60 18.35 5.67
C GLY A 181 -2.92 18.78 5.01
N LEU A 182 -3.70 19.58 5.73
CA LEU A 182 -5.00 20.09 5.22
C LEU A 182 -4.89 20.88 3.90
N PRO A 183 -3.81 21.64 3.62
CA PRO A 183 -3.69 22.36 2.34
C PRO A 183 -3.75 21.46 1.11
N GLN A 184 -3.24 20.23 1.19
CA GLN A 184 -3.19 19.28 0.06
C GLN A 184 -4.34 18.26 0.07
N LEU A 185 -5.20 18.31 1.09
CA LEU A 185 -6.30 17.35 1.23
C LEU A 185 -7.29 17.38 0.07
N ASN A 186 -7.56 18.57 -0.51
CA ASN A 186 -8.48 18.70 -1.64
C ASN A 186 -7.95 17.95 -2.88
N GLU A 187 -6.67 18.04 -3.17
CA GLU A 187 -6.03 17.30 -4.26
C GLU A 187 -6.05 15.79 -3.99
N PHE A 188 -5.66 15.38 -2.80
CA PHE A 188 -5.72 14.00 -2.35
C PHE A 188 -7.12 13.38 -2.50
N LEU A 189 -8.18 14.12 -2.11
CA LEU A 189 -9.56 13.64 -2.25
C LEU A 189 -10.02 13.60 -3.71
N ARG A 190 -9.57 14.53 -4.56
CA ARG A 190 -9.86 14.48 -6.01
C ARG A 190 -9.25 13.27 -6.69
N GLU A 191 -7.99 12.95 -6.35
CA GLU A 191 -7.32 11.74 -6.86
C GLU A 191 -8.02 10.46 -6.41
N ARG A 192 -8.67 10.49 -5.25
CA ARG A 192 -9.40 9.36 -4.66
C ARG A 192 -10.92 9.55 -4.70
N LYS A 193 -11.43 10.23 -5.71
CA LYS A 193 -12.89 10.46 -5.84
C LYS A 193 -13.66 9.14 -5.83
N GLY A 194 -14.66 9.05 -4.92
CA GLY A 194 -15.48 7.86 -4.77
C GLY A 194 -14.79 6.68 -4.07
N TYR A 195 -13.55 6.84 -3.60
CA TYR A 195 -12.83 5.76 -2.92
C TYR A 195 -13.31 5.51 -1.49
N TYR A 196 -13.59 6.56 -0.73
CA TYR A 196 -14.00 6.44 0.67
C TYR A 196 -15.50 6.35 0.83
N ASN A 197 -15.97 5.41 1.67
CA ASN A 197 -17.37 5.29 2.06
C ASN A 197 -17.70 6.22 3.24
N ILE A 198 -16.73 6.50 4.10
CA ILE A 198 -16.87 7.29 5.33
C ILE A 198 -15.66 8.20 5.46
N VAL A 199 -15.90 9.44 5.87
CA VAL A 199 -14.86 10.38 6.33
C VAL A 199 -15.12 10.66 7.80
N PHE A 200 -14.17 10.30 8.64
CA PHE A 200 -14.18 10.63 10.07
C PHE A 200 -13.18 11.74 10.34
N VAL A 201 -13.67 12.85 10.89
CA VAL A 201 -12.82 14.00 11.24
C VAL A 201 -12.76 14.10 12.76
N SER A 202 -11.55 13.92 13.29
CA SER A 202 -11.26 14.17 14.70
C SER A 202 -11.00 15.67 14.90
N ARG A 203 -11.49 16.20 15.99
CA ARG A 203 -11.33 17.57 16.46
C ARG A 203 -12.18 18.62 15.70
N PRO A 204 -12.87 19.53 16.47
CA PRO A 204 -13.75 20.54 15.88
C PRO A 204 -13.06 21.50 14.90
N HIS A 205 -11.84 21.93 15.20
CA HIS A 205 -11.10 22.87 14.34
C HIS A 205 -10.79 22.30 12.94
N ASN A 206 -10.59 20.99 12.85
CA ASN A 206 -10.41 20.34 11.56
C ASN A 206 -11.71 20.37 10.75
N ILE A 207 -12.87 20.18 11.38
CA ILE A 207 -14.16 20.23 10.70
C ILE A 207 -14.42 21.63 10.11
N GLU A 208 -14.11 22.70 10.85
CA GLU A 208 -14.27 24.07 10.37
C GLU A 208 -13.45 24.35 9.11
N GLN A 209 -12.19 23.88 9.09
CA GLN A 209 -11.32 24.04 7.93
C GLN A 209 -11.74 23.15 6.75
N LEU A 210 -12.27 21.97 7.02
CA LEU A 210 -12.64 20.99 6.00
C LEU A 210 -14.00 21.22 5.38
N ASN A 211 -14.90 21.93 6.04
CA ASN A 211 -16.26 22.12 5.57
C ASN A 211 -16.32 22.66 4.13
N SER A 212 -15.45 23.61 3.80
CA SER A 212 -15.35 24.19 2.45
C SER A 212 -14.77 23.21 1.41
N ILE A 213 -14.00 22.21 1.83
CA ILE A 213 -13.36 21.20 0.97
C ILE A 213 -14.32 20.04 0.73
N LEU A 214 -14.92 19.51 1.77
CA LEU A 214 -15.83 18.36 1.70
C LEU A 214 -17.10 18.65 0.91
N LEU A 215 -17.61 19.89 0.95
CA LEU A 215 -18.76 20.30 0.16
C LEU A 215 -18.49 20.43 -1.35
N LYS A 216 -17.21 20.53 -1.77
CA LYS A 216 -16.80 20.69 -3.17
C LYS A 216 -16.45 19.37 -3.86
N VAL A 217 -16.28 18.31 -3.12
CA VAL A 217 -15.80 16.99 -3.63
C VAL A 217 -16.96 16.02 -3.90
N ASN A 218 -18.19 16.38 -3.58
CA ASN A 218 -19.39 15.62 -3.90
C ASN A 218 -19.83 15.78 -5.35
#